data_69c1ac04796bd3bb7b52bf4866beac23
#
_entry.id   69c1ac04796bd3bb7b52bf4866beac23
#
_cell.length_a   1.000
_cell.length_b   1.000
_cell.length_c   1.000
_cell.angle_alpha   90.00
_cell.angle_beta   90.00
_cell.angle_gamma   90.00
#
_symmetry.space_group_name_H-M   'P 1'
#
loop_
_entity.id
_entity.type
_entity.pdbx_description
1 polymer ?
#
loop_
_entity_poly.entity_id
_entity_poly.type
_entity_poly.pdbx_seq_one_letter_code
_entity_poly.pdbx_strand_id
1 'polypeptide(L)'
;MTFLAALRSDGITAPCVFDGPINGASFQRYVEQFLLPTLKPGDFVIMDNLGSHKSDAVRTAIASVGARLLFLPPYSPDLNPIEQVFSKLKHLLRKAKQRTVEAVEQAIAKVLPTISKQECKNYIVNAGYSSV
;
A
#
# COMPACT_ATOMS: atom_id res chain seq x y z
N MET A 1 -4.39 13.20 -7.70
CA MET A 1 -4.53 12.72 -6.30
C MET A 1 -3.97 11.31 -6.20
N THR A 2 -3.15 11.05 -5.21
CA THR A 2 -2.47 9.76 -5.05
C THR A 2 -2.85 9.14 -3.71
N PHE A 3 -3.16 7.85 -3.72
CA PHE A 3 -3.43 7.06 -2.52
C PHE A 3 -2.38 5.96 -2.37
N LEU A 4 -1.76 5.90 -1.20
CA LEU A 4 -0.79 4.88 -0.83
C LEU A 4 -1.28 4.14 0.41
N ALA A 5 -1.04 2.84 0.46
CA ALA A 5 -1.36 2.01 1.61
C ALA A 5 -0.53 0.73 1.58
N ALA A 6 -0.59 -0.04 2.66
CA ALA A 6 0.02 -1.35 2.75
C ALA A 6 -1.03 -2.40 3.08
N LEU A 7 -0.99 -3.53 2.40
CA LEU A 7 -1.86 -4.68 2.65
C LEU A 7 -1.12 -5.72 3.46
N ARG A 8 -1.71 -6.10 4.61
CA ARG A 8 -1.25 -7.21 5.44
C ARG A 8 -2.35 -8.27 5.47
N SER A 9 -2.00 -9.46 5.94
CA SER A 9 -2.99 -10.55 6.03
C SER A 9 -4.14 -10.27 6.99
N ASP A 10 -3.96 -9.33 7.91
CA ASP A 10 -4.94 -8.98 8.93
C ASP A 10 -5.54 -7.58 8.76
N GLY A 11 -5.21 -6.87 7.70
CA GLY A 11 -5.77 -5.55 7.47
C GLY A 11 -4.99 -4.70 6.51
N ILE A 12 -5.46 -3.48 6.33
CA ILE A 12 -4.80 -2.45 5.53
C ILE A 12 -4.23 -1.42 6.49
N THR A 13 -2.96 -1.10 6.31
CA THR A 13 -2.23 -0.18 7.19
C THR A 13 -1.60 0.97 6.39
N ALA A 14 -1.14 1.98 7.12
CA ALA A 14 -0.39 3.11 6.56
C ALA A 14 -1.11 3.80 5.39
N PRO A 15 -2.43 4.09 5.48
CA PRO A 15 -3.11 4.80 4.40
C PRO A 15 -2.66 6.26 4.33
N CYS A 16 -2.47 6.76 3.13
CA CYS A 16 -2.09 8.16 2.91
C CYS A 16 -2.65 8.65 1.58
N VAL A 17 -3.27 9.82 1.59
CA VAL A 17 -3.75 10.50 0.39
C VAL A 17 -3.02 11.83 0.28
N PHE A 18 -2.50 12.14 -0.91
CA PHE A 18 -1.94 13.46 -1.17
C PHE A 18 -2.27 13.93 -2.58
N ASP A 19 -2.24 15.24 -2.77
CA ASP A 19 -2.47 15.85 -4.07
C ASP A 19 -1.20 15.75 -4.91
N GLY A 20 -1.37 15.42 -6.19
CA GLY A 20 -0.27 15.30 -7.12
C GLY A 20 0.24 13.88 -7.34
N PRO A 21 1.17 13.71 -8.29
CA PRO A 21 1.76 12.41 -8.61
C PRO A 21 2.80 12.00 -7.59
N ILE A 22 3.06 10.68 -7.50
CA ILE A 22 4.13 10.13 -6.69
C ILE A 22 5.48 10.37 -7.38
N ASN A 23 6.49 10.72 -6.60
CA ASN A 23 7.88 10.77 -7.05
C ASN A 23 8.77 10.16 -5.97
N GLY A 24 10.10 10.08 -6.23
CA GLY A 24 11.03 9.45 -5.29
C GLY A 24 11.03 10.10 -3.91
N ALA A 25 10.99 11.42 -3.85
CA ALA A 25 11.01 12.16 -2.59
C ALA A 25 9.72 11.97 -1.78
N SER A 26 8.55 12.05 -2.43
CA SER A 26 7.28 11.86 -1.75
C SER A 26 7.08 10.41 -1.32
N PHE A 27 7.55 9.45 -2.10
CA PHE A 27 7.50 8.03 -1.72
C PHE A 27 8.40 7.74 -0.53
N GLN A 28 9.63 8.29 -0.52
CA GLN A 28 10.53 8.16 0.62
C GLN A 28 9.90 8.71 1.90
N ARG A 29 9.26 9.88 1.81
CA ARG A 29 8.57 10.50 2.95
C ARG A 29 7.42 9.62 3.44
N TYR A 30 6.65 9.05 2.51
CA TYR A 30 5.60 8.11 2.86
C TYR A 30 6.16 6.90 3.63
N VAL A 31 7.22 6.29 3.14
CA VAL A 31 7.84 5.15 3.80
C VAL A 31 8.28 5.51 5.21
N GLU A 32 8.98 6.63 5.37
CA GLU A 32 9.53 7.04 6.68
C GLU A 32 8.44 7.42 7.69
N GLN A 33 7.38 8.10 7.24
CA GLN A 33 6.37 8.64 8.14
C GLN A 33 5.18 7.72 8.38
N PHE A 34 4.79 6.93 7.38
CA PHE A 34 3.56 6.13 7.44
C PHE A 34 3.83 4.64 7.48
N LEU A 35 4.74 4.14 6.65
CA LEU A 35 4.97 2.70 6.53
C LEU A 35 5.83 2.15 7.67
N LEU A 36 6.97 2.77 7.97
CA LEU A 36 7.91 2.27 8.97
C LEU A 36 7.27 2.00 10.34
N PRO A 37 6.38 2.86 10.86
CA PRO A 37 5.76 2.59 12.16
C PRO A 37 4.89 1.32 12.19
N THR A 38 4.48 0.81 11.04
CA THR A 38 3.65 -0.40 10.95
C THR A 38 4.46 -1.68 10.77
N LEU A 39 5.77 -1.55 10.50
CA LEU A 39 6.62 -2.70 10.22
C LEU A 39 7.19 -3.30 11.49
N LYS A 40 7.41 -4.62 11.46
CA LYS A 40 8.00 -5.40 12.54
C LYS A 40 9.25 -6.08 12.02
N PRO A 41 10.24 -6.38 12.90
CA PRO A 41 11.39 -7.19 12.48
C PRO A 41 10.94 -8.52 11.87
N GLY A 42 11.56 -8.88 10.74
CA GLY A 42 11.21 -10.10 10.00
C GLY A 42 10.14 -9.90 8.94
N ASP A 43 9.49 -8.73 8.86
CA ASP A 43 8.52 -8.47 7.80
C ASP A 43 9.20 -8.42 6.43
N PHE A 44 8.49 -8.90 5.41
CA PHE A 44 8.87 -8.73 4.01
C PHE A 44 7.96 -7.68 3.40
N VAL A 45 8.56 -6.60 2.87
CA VAL A 45 7.82 -5.56 2.17
C VAL A 45 7.96 -5.81 0.67
N ILE A 46 6.85 -6.08 0.02
CA ILE A 46 6.81 -6.41 -1.41
C ILE A 46 6.21 -5.22 -2.15
N MET A 47 6.93 -4.72 -3.14
CA MET A 47 6.53 -3.54 -3.92
C MET A 47 6.66 -3.80 -5.40
N ASP A 48 5.89 -3.03 -6.18
CA ASP A 48 6.07 -3.00 -7.62
C ASP A 48 7.45 -2.46 -8.00
N ASN A 49 7.94 -2.89 -9.15
CA ASN A 49 9.25 -2.50 -9.67
C ASN A 49 9.16 -1.13 -10.38
N LEU A 50 8.77 -0.09 -9.65
CA LEU A 50 8.70 1.29 -10.15
C LEU A 50 9.94 2.07 -9.74
N GLY A 51 10.39 2.98 -10.62
CA GLY A 51 11.56 3.80 -10.35
C GLY A 51 11.48 4.60 -9.05
N SER A 52 10.30 5.14 -8.73
CA SER A 52 10.07 5.91 -7.50
C SER A 52 10.24 5.07 -6.22
N HIS A 53 10.14 3.74 -6.30
CA HIS A 53 10.24 2.83 -5.16
C HIS A 53 11.68 2.36 -4.90
N LYS A 54 12.61 2.60 -5.84
CA LYS A 54 13.93 1.95 -5.85
C LYS A 54 15.06 2.76 -5.23
N SER A 55 14.76 3.82 -4.48
CA SER A 55 15.85 4.61 -3.89
C SER A 55 16.56 3.83 -2.78
N ASP A 56 17.87 4.08 -2.64
CA ASP A 56 18.67 3.51 -1.55
C ASP A 56 18.15 3.96 -0.19
N ALA A 57 17.61 5.18 -0.11
CA ALA A 57 17.04 5.70 1.12
C ALA A 57 15.84 4.88 1.59
N VAL A 58 14.96 4.46 0.67
CA VAL A 58 13.81 3.60 0.99
C VAL A 58 14.30 2.23 1.47
N ARG A 59 15.26 1.64 0.77
CA ARG A 59 15.83 0.34 1.12
C ARG A 59 16.47 0.39 2.50
N THR A 60 17.26 1.43 2.77
CA THR A 60 17.94 1.61 4.06
C THR A 60 16.93 1.82 5.19
N ALA A 61 15.89 2.63 4.95
CA ALA A 61 14.85 2.87 5.95
C ALA A 61 14.11 1.58 6.34
N ILE A 62 13.72 0.76 5.37
CA ILE A 62 13.04 -0.50 5.64
C ILE A 62 13.97 -1.48 6.38
N ALA A 63 15.24 -1.56 5.99
CA ALA A 63 16.21 -2.40 6.66
C ALA A 63 16.45 -1.96 8.12
N SER A 64 16.35 -0.67 8.41
CA SER A 64 16.60 -0.12 9.75
C SER A 64 15.63 -0.65 10.82
N VAL A 65 14.45 -1.10 10.43
CA VAL A 65 13.45 -1.67 11.35
C VAL A 65 13.44 -3.20 11.33
N GLY A 66 14.46 -3.82 10.69
CA GLY A 66 14.58 -5.28 10.63
C GLY A 66 13.69 -5.94 9.58
N ALA A 67 13.09 -5.17 8.68
CA ALA A 67 12.30 -5.69 7.58
C ALA A 67 13.16 -5.84 6.31
N ARG A 68 12.67 -6.60 5.35
CA ARG A 68 13.33 -6.83 4.06
C ARG A 68 12.47 -6.31 2.93
N LEU A 69 13.12 -5.66 1.96
CA LEU A 69 12.46 -5.12 0.78
C LEU A 69 12.67 -6.04 -0.42
N LEU A 70 11.58 -6.43 -1.07
CA LEU A 70 11.58 -7.22 -2.29
C LEU A 70 10.78 -6.50 -3.36
N PHE A 71 11.32 -6.43 -4.58
CA PHE A 71 10.60 -5.88 -5.71
C PHE A 71 10.02 -7.00 -6.57
N LEU A 72 8.79 -6.78 -7.04
CA LEU A 72 8.16 -7.70 -7.99
C LEU A 72 8.85 -7.60 -9.36
N PRO A 73 8.79 -8.67 -10.18
CA PRO A 73 9.26 -8.57 -11.56
C PRO A 73 8.50 -7.47 -12.32
N PRO A 74 9.12 -6.84 -13.34
CA PRO A 74 8.42 -5.87 -14.18
C PRO A 74 7.16 -6.46 -14.78
N TYR A 75 6.11 -5.63 -14.93
CA TYR A 75 4.85 -5.99 -15.57
C TYR A 75 4.12 -7.17 -14.91
N SER A 76 4.17 -7.26 -13.59
CA SER A 76 3.52 -8.34 -12.84
C SER A 76 2.54 -7.82 -11.80
N PRO A 77 1.52 -7.01 -12.19
CA PRO A 77 0.55 -6.47 -11.22
C PRO A 77 -0.31 -7.55 -10.56
N ASP A 78 -0.49 -8.69 -11.20
CA ASP A 78 -1.21 -9.84 -10.65
C ASP A 78 -0.52 -10.45 -9.42
N LEU A 79 0.77 -10.18 -9.22
CA LEU A 79 1.53 -10.60 -8.06
C LEU A 79 1.48 -9.60 -6.91
N ASN A 80 0.81 -8.44 -7.12
CA ASN A 80 0.66 -7.43 -6.08
C ASN A 80 -0.79 -7.37 -5.62
N PRO A 81 -1.13 -8.02 -4.49
CA PRO A 81 -2.53 -8.13 -4.06
C PRO A 81 -3.19 -6.81 -3.68
N ILE A 82 -2.41 -5.76 -3.38
CA ILE A 82 -2.97 -4.46 -3.05
C ILE A 82 -3.71 -3.82 -4.23
N GLU A 83 -3.40 -4.22 -5.47
CA GLU A 83 -4.11 -3.73 -6.64
C GLU A 83 -5.59 -4.08 -6.61
N GLN A 84 -5.96 -5.21 -6.01
CA GLN A 84 -7.36 -5.60 -5.82
C GLN A 84 -8.07 -4.65 -4.83
N VAL A 85 -7.37 -4.25 -3.79
CA VAL A 85 -7.86 -3.26 -2.83
C VAL A 85 -8.09 -1.91 -3.51
N PHE A 86 -7.11 -1.46 -4.30
CA PHE A 86 -7.21 -0.20 -5.03
C PHE A 86 -8.39 -0.20 -6.01
N SER A 87 -8.62 -1.32 -6.71
CA SER A 87 -9.76 -1.44 -7.62
C SER A 87 -11.08 -1.27 -6.88
N LYS A 88 -11.23 -1.90 -5.72
CA LYS A 88 -12.43 -1.76 -4.88
C LYS A 88 -12.62 -0.32 -4.41
N LEU A 89 -11.55 0.31 -3.92
CA LEU A 89 -11.60 1.69 -3.45
C LEU A 89 -11.95 2.66 -4.57
N LYS A 90 -11.33 2.52 -5.73
CA LYS A 90 -11.64 3.37 -6.89
C LYS A 90 -13.10 3.28 -7.30
N HIS A 91 -13.65 2.07 -7.30
CA HIS A 91 -15.06 1.87 -7.63
C HIS A 91 -15.98 2.60 -6.65
N LEU A 92 -15.72 2.46 -5.36
CA LEU A 92 -16.53 3.09 -4.31
C LEU A 92 -16.38 4.61 -4.31
N LEU A 93 -15.18 5.13 -4.54
CA LEU A 93 -14.92 6.57 -4.61
C LEU A 93 -15.58 7.21 -5.82
N ARG A 94 -15.63 6.53 -6.97
CA ARG A 94 -16.35 7.01 -8.15
C ARG A 94 -17.84 7.17 -7.88
N LYS A 95 -18.45 6.21 -7.18
CA LYS A 95 -19.86 6.29 -6.79
C LYS A 95 -20.12 7.48 -5.88
N ALA A 96 -19.21 7.76 -4.96
CA ALA A 96 -19.34 8.85 -4.01
C ALA A 96 -19.02 10.22 -4.61
N LYS A 97 -18.43 10.28 -5.81
CA LYS A 97 -18.06 11.52 -6.52
C LYS A 97 -17.20 12.47 -5.69
N GLN A 98 -16.28 11.93 -4.91
CA GLN A 98 -15.40 12.74 -4.07
C GLN A 98 -14.35 13.47 -4.91
N ARG A 99 -14.09 14.77 -4.62
CA ARG A 99 -13.23 15.62 -5.45
C ARG A 99 -12.13 16.33 -4.68
N THR A 100 -12.20 16.43 -3.36
CA THR A 100 -11.17 17.05 -2.55
C THR A 100 -10.36 16.02 -1.80
N VAL A 101 -9.12 16.37 -1.42
CA VAL A 101 -8.26 15.46 -0.65
C VAL A 101 -8.95 15.08 0.67
N GLU A 102 -9.52 16.07 1.37
CA GLU A 102 -10.20 15.84 2.65
C GLU A 102 -11.41 14.91 2.50
N ALA A 103 -12.21 15.12 1.45
CA ALA A 103 -13.37 14.27 1.19
C ALA A 103 -12.96 12.84 0.84
N VAL A 104 -11.88 12.67 0.07
CA VAL A 104 -11.35 11.35 -0.26
C VAL A 104 -10.81 10.66 0.98
N GLU A 105 -10.06 11.36 1.82
CA GLU A 105 -9.55 10.82 3.09
C GLU A 105 -10.69 10.33 3.98
N GLN A 106 -11.76 11.12 4.12
CA GLN A 106 -12.92 10.75 4.91
C GLN A 106 -13.64 9.53 4.33
N ALA A 107 -13.80 9.48 3.01
CA ALA A 107 -14.43 8.36 2.33
C ALA A 107 -13.60 7.07 2.52
N ILE A 108 -12.29 7.14 2.38
CA ILE A 108 -11.38 6.01 2.59
C ILE A 108 -11.45 5.55 4.06
N ALA A 109 -11.46 6.47 5.01
CA ALA A 109 -11.56 6.14 6.42
C ALA A 109 -12.84 5.40 6.75
N LYS A 110 -13.93 5.63 6.01
CA LYS A 110 -15.19 4.89 6.17
C LYS A 110 -15.16 3.52 5.50
N VAL A 111 -14.44 3.39 4.38
CA VAL A 111 -14.40 2.16 3.58
C VAL A 111 -13.40 1.14 4.14
N LEU A 112 -12.22 1.58 4.57
CA LEU A 112 -11.17 0.66 5.02
C LEU A 112 -11.62 -0.30 6.13
N PRO A 113 -12.36 0.14 7.16
CA PRO A 113 -12.85 -0.80 8.18
C PRO A 113 -13.84 -1.85 7.66
N THR A 114 -14.45 -1.62 6.49
CA THR A 114 -15.37 -2.59 5.89
C THR A 114 -14.65 -3.74 5.19
N ILE A 115 -13.35 -3.58 4.93
CA ILE A 115 -12.53 -4.64 4.34
C ILE A 115 -12.06 -5.54 5.49
N SER A 116 -12.63 -6.75 5.56
CA SER A 116 -12.39 -7.67 6.65
C SER A 116 -10.98 -8.27 6.60
N LYS A 117 -10.53 -8.83 7.73
CA LYS A 117 -9.27 -9.59 7.78
C LYS A 117 -9.30 -10.76 6.80
N GLN A 118 -10.44 -11.44 6.69
CA GLN A 118 -10.57 -12.57 5.76
C GLN A 118 -10.45 -12.09 4.30
N GLU A 119 -11.03 -10.95 3.96
CA GLU A 119 -10.90 -10.37 2.63
C GLU A 119 -9.44 -10.04 2.31
N CYS A 120 -8.70 -9.42 3.24
CA CYS A 120 -7.29 -9.13 3.07
C CYS A 120 -6.48 -10.39 2.84
N LYS A 121 -6.73 -11.43 3.63
CA LYS A 121 -6.07 -12.72 3.48
C LYS A 121 -6.38 -13.34 2.12
N ASN A 122 -7.62 -13.25 1.66
CA ASN A 122 -8.04 -13.77 0.36
C ASN A 122 -7.31 -13.07 -0.79
N TYR A 123 -7.13 -11.75 -0.71
CA TYR A 123 -6.36 -11.02 -1.72
C TYR A 123 -4.92 -11.53 -1.81
N ILE A 124 -4.28 -11.76 -0.68
CA ILE A 124 -2.90 -12.25 -0.62
C ILE A 124 -2.81 -13.66 -1.20
N VAL A 125 -3.71 -14.55 -0.83
CA VAL A 125 -3.74 -15.93 -1.34
C VAL A 125 -4.02 -15.95 -2.84
N ASN A 126 -4.97 -15.14 -3.31
CA ASN A 126 -5.31 -15.06 -4.74
C ASN A 126 -4.14 -14.55 -5.59
N ALA A 127 -3.25 -13.77 -5.03
CA ALA A 127 -2.04 -13.31 -5.72
C ALA A 127 -0.91 -14.35 -5.71
N GLY A 128 -1.13 -15.53 -5.13
CA GLY A 128 -0.17 -16.63 -5.14
C GLY A 128 0.69 -16.76 -3.90
N TYR A 129 0.45 -15.95 -2.85
CA TYR A 129 1.21 -16.03 -1.60
C TYR A 129 0.54 -17.01 -0.63
N SER A 130 1.36 -17.78 0.09
CA SER A 130 0.84 -18.66 1.12
C SER A 130 0.49 -17.87 2.37
N SER A 131 -0.49 -18.36 3.14
CA SER A 131 -0.97 -17.73 4.37
C SER A 131 -0.19 -18.23 5.59
N VAL A 132 1.10 -18.12 5.54
CA VAL A 132 1.95 -18.56 6.65
C VAL A 132 1.97 -17.50 7.75
#